data_8b4c7ac0db4c6c1e1eefc8f711c3f4be
#
_entry.id   8b4c7ac0db4c6c1e1eefc8f711c3f4be
#
_cell.length_a   1.000
_cell.length_b   1.000
_cell.length_c   1.000
_cell.angle_alpha   90.00
_cell.angle_beta   90.00
_cell.angle_gamma   90.00
#
_symmetry.space_group_name_H-M   'P 1'
#
loop_
_entity.id
_entity.type
_entity.pdbx_description
1 polymer ?
#
loop_
_entity_poly.entity_id
_entity_poly.type
_entity_poly.pdbx_seq_one_letter_code
_entity_poly.pdbx_strand_id
1 'polypeptide(L)'
;MKSHKMKSSLFVLLMVVSLVSALVLSPVSATRAEAKTKLSVTVKVASKKVNKKTITMKKGSSKKIKLSLTPNQLGIKKKYQSDKKGIVSVSKTGTLKAKKTGTAKITVTMYGADIKKTKIWFKVKVVRQGDSDKKADIPVTITVNGQKFKAVFYNNKTANAILEKMPMTFTMKELNGNEKYHYFDTEFPTNEKSPGKISSGDIMLYGSDCLVTFYKSHSTSYQYTSVGKIEDASGFAKAVGNGNIKITFTKG
;
A
#
# COMPACT_ATOMS: atom_id res chain seq x y z
N MET A 1 43.17 73.05 44.86
CA MET A 1 42.71 73.23 46.26
C MET A 1 42.43 71.87 46.88
N LYS A 2 43.19 71.52 47.92
CA LYS A 2 42.96 70.55 49.01
C LYS A 2 42.70 69.10 48.60
N SER A 3 43.67 68.17 48.75
CA SER A 3 44.36 67.70 49.96
C SER A 3 43.59 66.68 50.80
N HIS A 4 44.26 65.60 50.98
CA HIS A 4 44.50 64.77 52.18
C HIS A 4 43.77 63.42 52.16
N LYS A 5 44.32 62.33 52.51
CA LYS A 5 45.49 61.74 53.20
C LYS A 5 45.09 60.31 53.46
N MET A 6 45.75 59.28 53.01
CA MET A 6 46.77 58.48 53.68
C MET A 6 46.52 58.11 55.16
N LYS A 7 46.38 56.77 55.43
CA LYS A 7 46.97 56.06 56.59
C LYS A 7 46.64 54.56 56.38
N SER A 8 47.50 53.66 56.10
CA SER A 8 48.57 52.97 56.82
C SER A 8 48.20 52.47 58.20
N SER A 9 48.19 51.16 58.37
CA SER A 9 48.68 50.37 59.53
C SER A 9 48.44 48.92 59.28
N LEU A 10 49.37 48.10 59.05
CA LEU A 10 50.47 47.50 59.86
C LEU A 10 49.97 46.36 60.79
N PHE A 11 50.51 45.17 60.54
CA PHE A 11 50.83 44.06 61.42
C PHE A 11 49.68 43.36 62.18
N VAL A 12 49.53 42.00 61.95
CA VAL A 12 49.99 40.99 62.93
C VAL A 12 50.19 39.66 62.21
N LEU A 13 51.40 39.14 62.34
CA LEU A 13 51.90 37.83 62.03
C LEU A 13 51.40 36.87 63.11
N LEU A 14 50.72 35.80 62.74
CA LEU A 14 50.65 34.61 63.60
C LEU A 14 50.80 33.35 62.78
N MET A 15 51.94 32.71 62.92
CA MET A 15 52.19 31.35 62.52
C MET A 15 51.30 30.42 63.33
N VAL A 16 50.58 29.53 62.63
CA VAL A 16 50.19 28.19 63.17
C VAL A 16 50.50 27.17 62.12
N VAL A 17 51.56 26.44 62.39
CA VAL A 17 51.90 25.16 61.73
C VAL A 17 50.90 24.13 62.18
N SER A 18 50.18 23.49 61.27
CA SER A 18 49.71 22.13 61.54
C SER A 18 49.23 21.42 60.29
N LEU A 19 49.82 20.29 60.08
CA LEU A 19 49.38 19.08 59.38
C LEU A 19 48.90 19.20 57.90
N VAL A 20 49.84 18.90 57.05
CA VAL A 20 49.61 18.34 55.74
C VAL A 20 48.92 16.96 55.90
N SER A 21 47.64 16.89 55.70
CA SER A 21 46.98 15.70 55.24
C SER A 21 46.76 15.80 53.74
N ALA A 22 47.66 15.20 53.00
CA ALA A 22 47.51 15.00 51.56
C ALA A 22 46.28 14.12 51.31
N LEU A 23 45.13 14.74 51.12
CA LEU A 23 43.97 14.07 50.55
C LEU A 23 44.27 13.88 49.06
N VAL A 24 44.80 12.68 48.72
CA VAL A 24 44.89 12.25 47.33
C VAL A 24 43.44 12.14 46.84
N LEU A 25 42.95 13.19 46.23
CA LEU A 25 41.76 13.17 45.40
C LEU A 25 42.12 12.37 44.14
N SER A 26 41.97 11.05 44.23
CA SER A 26 41.91 10.24 43.03
C SER A 26 40.83 10.84 42.14
N PRO A 27 41.08 11.14 40.86
CA PRO A 27 39.98 11.48 39.95
C PRO A 27 39.16 10.21 39.79
N VAL A 28 38.05 10.10 40.51
CA VAL A 28 36.99 9.15 40.17
C VAL A 28 36.49 9.62 38.82
N SER A 29 37.11 9.12 37.78
CA SER A 29 36.55 9.15 36.43
C SER A 29 35.28 8.28 36.46
N ALA A 30 34.24 8.84 37.06
CA ALA A 30 32.90 8.34 36.84
C ALA A 30 32.60 8.53 35.35
N THR A 31 32.95 7.53 34.54
CA THR A 31 32.41 7.40 33.20
C THR A 31 30.91 7.23 33.35
N ARG A 32 30.23 8.36 33.48
CA ARG A 32 28.76 8.43 33.39
C ARG A 32 28.42 7.89 32.02
N ALA A 33 28.02 6.65 31.94
CA ALA A 33 27.50 6.07 30.71
C ALA A 33 26.27 6.90 30.33
N GLU A 34 26.46 7.86 29.43
CA GLU A 34 25.37 8.68 28.92
C GLU A 34 24.32 7.77 28.28
N ALA A 35 23.12 7.80 28.81
CA ALA A 35 22.02 6.98 28.31
C ALA A 35 21.72 7.41 26.88
N LYS A 36 21.98 6.52 25.92
CA LYS A 36 21.74 6.79 24.50
C LYS A 36 20.28 7.16 24.23
N THR A 37 20.06 8.25 23.54
CA THR A 37 18.74 8.79 23.22
C THR A 37 17.93 7.78 22.38
N LYS A 38 16.70 7.54 22.78
CA LYS A 38 15.73 6.72 22.03
C LYS A 38 15.11 7.57 20.91
N LEU A 39 15.23 7.13 19.66
CA LEU A 39 14.60 7.78 18.51
C LEU A 39 13.16 7.33 18.29
N SER A 40 12.25 8.29 18.13
CA SER A 40 10.97 8.07 17.48
C SER A 40 11.15 8.21 15.97
N VAL A 41 10.76 7.20 15.19
CA VAL A 41 11.01 7.16 13.75
C VAL A 41 9.72 6.92 12.99
N THR A 42 9.40 7.84 12.08
CA THR A 42 8.34 7.65 11.09
C THR A 42 8.95 7.45 9.71
N VAL A 43 8.61 6.33 9.08
CA VAL A 43 9.00 6.02 7.70
C VAL A 43 7.83 6.31 6.78
N LYS A 44 8.03 7.13 5.76
CA LYS A 44 7.04 7.43 4.72
C LYS A 44 7.55 6.98 3.35
N VAL A 45 6.67 6.43 2.52
CA VAL A 45 6.91 6.14 1.09
C VAL A 45 5.70 6.68 0.32
N ALA A 46 5.93 7.55 -0.65
CA ALA A 46 4.86 8.26 -1.37
C ALA A 46 3.84 8.88 -0.38
N SER A 47 4.34 9.63 0.62
CA SER A 47 3.58 10.32 1.67
C SER A 47 2.81 9.42 2.67
N LYS A 48 2.73 8.11 2.45
CA LYS A 48 2.09 7.15 3.37
C LYS A 48 3.04 6.67 4.45
N LYS A 49 2.60 6.68 5.72
CA LYS A 49 3.34 6.09 6.86
C LYS A 49 3.32 4.56 6.73
N VAL A 50 4.51 3.94 6.72
CA VAL A 50 4.67 2.51 6.36
C VAL A 50 5.31 1.64 7.44
N ASN A 51 5.58 2.16 8.63
CA ASN A 51 6.16 1.40 9.74
C ASN A 51 5.37 0.11 9.98
N LYS A 52 6.03 -1.06 9.89
CA LYS A 52 5.45 -2.41 10.04
C LYS A 52 4.27 -2.73 9.08
N LYS A 53 4.05 -1.94 8.03
CA LYS A 53 2.97 -2.12 7.05
C LYS A 53 3.49 -2.71 5.74
N THR A 54 2.57 -3.13 4.88
CA THR A 54 2.84 -3.50 3.50
C THR A 54 2.42 -2.38 2.57
N ILE A 55 3.28 -2.04 1.60
CA ILE A 55 2.96 -1.14 0.49
C ILE A 55 3.04 -1.90 -0.83
N THR A 56 2.27 -1.44 -1.81
CA THR A 56 2.31 -2.00 -3.17
C THR A 56 3.10 -1.07 -4.09
N MET A 57 3.93 -1.66 -4.95
CA MET A 57 4.65 -0.98 -6.02
C MET A 57 4.44 -1.73 -7.34
N LYS A 58 4.32 -1.01 -8.45
CA LYS A 58 4.31 -1.60 -9.80
C LYS A 58 5.72 -2.07 -10.18
N LYS A 59 5.86 -3.21 -10.86
CA LYS A 59 7.14 -3.65 -11.46
C LYS A 59 7.71 -2.53 -12.32
N GLY A 60 9.01 -2.28 -12.22
CA GLY A 60 9.71 -1.19 -12.91
C GLY A 60 9.68 0.16 -12.19
N SER A 61 8.74 0.39 -11.27
CA SER A 61 8.61 1.68 -10.57
C SER A 61 9.69 1.89 -9.51
N SER A 62 9.96 3.17 -9.21
CA SER A 62 10.85 3.58 -8.12
C SER A 62 10.13 4.51 -7.15
N LYS A 63 10.44 4.42 -5.86
CA LYS A 63 9.91 5.29 -4.80
C LYS A 63 10.97 5.64 -3.79
N LYS A 64 10.96 6.86 -3.28
CA LYS A 64 11.88 7.34 -2.24
C LYS A 64 11.32 7.08 -0.85
N ILE A 65 12.16 6.56 0.05
CA ILE A 65 11.90 6.50 1.48
C ILE A 65 12.19 7.87 2.08
N LYS A 66 11.22 8.46 2.77
CA LYS A 66 11.38 9.66 3.58
C LYS A 66 11.35 9.26 5.07
N LEU A 67 12.26 9.79 5.86
CA LEU A 67 12.37 9.54 7.30
C LEU A 67 12.11 10.82 8.06
N SER A 68 11.22 10.78 9.05
CA SER A 68 11.07 11.81 10.07
C SER A 68 11.56 11.23 11.39
N LEU A 69 12.48 11.92 12.04
CA LEU A 69 13.15 11.50 13.27
C LEU A 69 12.82 12.50 14.38
N THR A 70 12.56 12.03 15.58
CA THR A 70 12.35 12.86 16.75
C THR A 70 13.12 12.25 17.94
N PRO A 71 14.03 12.96 18.60
CA PRO A 71 14.53 14.27 18.20
C PRO A 71 15.31 14.22 16.87
N ASN A 72 15.34 15.35 16.15
CA ASN A 72 16.14 15.49 14.94
C ASN A 72 17.57 15.84 15.33
N GLN A 73 18.45 14.85 15.35
CA GLN A 73 19.85 15.01 15.75
C GLN A 73 20.77 14.97 14.53
N LEU A 74 21.83 15.76 14.57
CA LEU A 74 22.92 15.71 13.59
C LEU A 74 23.72 14.41 13.75
N GLY A 75 24.38 13.97 12.70
CA GLY A 75 25.26 12.79 12.74
C GLY A 75 24.57 11.42 12.67
N ILE A 76 23.23 11.36 12.53
CA ILE A 76 22.52 10.07 12.39
C ILE A 76 22.83 9.41 11.05
N LYS A 77 23.52 8.31 11.08
CA LYS A 77 23.78 7.45 9.92
C LYS A 77 22.59 6.53 9.65
N LYS A 78 22.32 6.28 8.36
CA LYS A 78 21.17 5.50 7.89
C LYS A 78 21.65 4.38 6.99
N LYS A 79 21.19 3.13 7.24
CA LYS A 79 21.46 1.96 6.40
C LYS A 79 20.14 1.36 5.94
N TYR A 80 20.01 1.14 4.64
CA TYR A 80 18.83 0.55 4.00
C TYR A 80 19.18 -0.85 3.50
N GLN A 81 18.32 -1.82 3.76
CA GLN A 81 18.52 -3.21 3.34
C GLN A 81 17.22 -3.81 2.85
N SER A 82 17.30 -4.64 1.82
CA SER A 82 16.24 -5.51 1.34
C SER A 82 16.65 -6.94 1.57
N ASP A 83 15.75 -7.77 2.09
CA ASP A 83 15.96 -9.22 2.24
C ASP A 83 15.93 -9.96 0.89
N LYS A 84 15.25 -9.39 -0.12
CA LYS A 84 15.11 -9.94 -1.47
C LYS A 84 15.43 -8.89 -2.54
N LYS A 85 16.72 -8.61 -2.74
CA LYS A 85 17.22 -7.59 -3.69
C LYS A 85 16.78 -7.82 -5.15
N GLY A 86 16.49 -9.07 -5.53
CA GLY A 86 15.95 -9.42 -6.84
C GLY A 86 14.49 -9.00 -7.03
N ILE A 87 13.71 -8.88 -5.96
CA ILE A 87 12.32 -8.40 -5.98
C ILE A 87 12.29 -6.89 -5.83
N VAL A 88 12.91 -6.36 -4.77
CA VAL A 88 13.06 -4.92 -4.53
C VAL A 88 14.48 -4.63 -4.11
N SER A 89 15.18 -3.78 -4.84
CA SER A 89 16.44 -3.19 -4.38
C SER A 89 16.20 -1.86 -3.70
N VAL A 90 17.10 -1.50 -2.78
CA VAL A 90 17.12 -0.19 -2.13
C VAL A 90 18.52 0.40 -2.22
N SER A 91 18.63 1.65 -2.65
CA SER A 91 19.92 2.36 -2.76
C SER A 91 20.44 2.80 -1.38
N LYS A 92 21.72 3.20 -1.32
CA LYS A 92 22.35 3.82 -0.13
C LYS A 92 21.59 5.08 0.31
N THR A 93 20.89 5.76 -0.62
CA THR A 93 20.10 6.97 -0.35
C THR A 93 18.62 6.69 -0.08
N GLY A 94 18.20 5.42 -0.01
CA GLY A 94 16.83 5.02 0.31
C GLY A 94 15.85 5.08 -0.87
N THR A 95 16.33 4.95 -2.12
CA THR A 95 15.45 4.78 -3.27
C THR A 95 15.15 3.31 -3.49
N LEU A 96 13.87 2.94 -3.43
CA LEU A 96 13.35 1.60 -3.76
C LEU A 96 13.22 1.48 -5.28
N LYS A 97 13.61 0.32 -5.83
CA LYS A 97 13.33 -0.06 -7.24
C LYS A 97 12.67 -1.43 -7.27
N ALA A 98 11.44 -1.50 -7.76
CA ALA A 98 10.66 -2.73 -7.90
C ALA A 98 11.11 -3.48 -9.17
N LYS A 99 11.79 -4.63 -9.03
CA LYS A 99 12.42 -5.36 -10.15
C LYS A 99 11.58 -6.53 -10.63
N LYS A 100 11.07 -7.35 -9.71
CA LYS A 100 10.34 -8.60 -10.01
C LYS A 100 9.11 -8.70 -9.10
N THR A 101 8.03 -9.31 -9.58
CA THR A 101 6.84 -9.59 -8.76
C THR A 101 7.18 -10.43 -7.54
N GLY A 102 6.48 -10.18 -6.44
CA GLY A 102 6.72 -10.84 -5.16
C GLY A 102 6.76 -9.85 -4.00
N THR A 103 7.17 -10.31 -2.82
CA THR A 103 7.23 -9.48 -1.61
C THR A 103 8.64 -9.48 -1.05
N ALA A 104 9.14 -8.29 -0.72
CA ALA A 104 10.40 -8.07 -0.03
C ALA A 104 10.19 -7.26 1.25
N LYS A 105 10.96 -7.57 2.29
CA LYS A 105 11.03 -6.79 3.54
C LYS A 105 12.17 -5.79 3.43
N ILE A 106 11.85 -4.54 3.65
CA ILE A 106 12.84 -3.45 3.69
C ILE A 106 13.09 -3.08 5.15
N THR A 107 14.35 -3.06 5.54
CA THR A 107 14.79 -2.66 6.87
C THR A 107 15.59 -1.37 6.77
N VAL A 108 15.24 -0.39 7.61
CA VAL A 108 15.98 0.86 7.79
C VAL A 108 16.60 0.81 9.17
N THR A 109 17.92 0.88 9.24
CA THR A 109 18.68 0.94 10.48
C THR A 109 19.25 2.34 10.64
N MET A 110 19.02 2.96 11.79
CA MET A 110 19.59 4.25 12.17
C MET A 110 20.56 4.02 13.34
N TYR A 111 21.70 4.68 13.31
CA TYR A 111 22.73 4.57 14.32
C TYR A 111 23.60 5.84 14.35
N GLY A 112 24.22 6.09 15.47
CA GLY A 112 25.11 7.22 15.74
C GLY A 112 25.74 7.06 17.12
N ALA A 113 26.63 7.99 17.51
CA ALA A 113 27.31 7.95 18.81
C ALA A 113 26.31 8.00 19.97
N ASP A 114 25.39 8.98 19.92
CA ASP A 114 24.51 9.36 21.04
C ASP A 114 23.10 8.81 20.93
N ILE A 115 22.86 7.88 20.00
CA ILE A 115 21.55 7.28 19.81
C ILE A 115 21.56 5.76 19.99
N LYS A 116 20.48 5.25 20.57
CA LYS A 116 20.23 3.80 20.59
C LYS A 116 19.96 3.33 19.15
N LYS A 117 20.74 2.34 18.68
CA LYS A 117 20.55 1.71 17.35
C LYS A 117 19.09 1.29 17.16
N THR A 118 18.42 1.89 16.19
CA THR A 118 16.99 1.70 15.93
C THR A 118 16.78 1.03 14.57
N LYS A 119 15.96 -0.01 14.52
CA LYS A 119 15.57 -0.71 13.29
C LYS A 119 14.06 -0.58 13.07
N ILE A 120 13.68 -0.16 11.86
CA ILE A 120 12.28 -0.14 11.39
C ILE A 120 12.20 -0.94 10.10
N TRP A 121 11.11 -1.66 9.93
CA TRP A 121 10.87 -2.41 8.71
C TRP A 121 9.48 -2.18 8.14
N PHE A 122 9.33 -2.47 6.86
CA PHE A 122 8.05 -2.56 6.15
C PHE A 122 8.18 -3.55 5.00
N LYS A 123 7.05 -4.04 4.48
CA LYS A 123 7.03 -4.95 3.33
C LYS A 123 6.68 -4.16 2.07
N VAL A 124 7.25 -4.56 0.94
CA VAL A 124 6.92 -4.07 -0.39
C VAL A 124 6.44 -5.25 -1.21
N LYS A 125 5.15 -5.24 -1.57
CA LYS A 125 4.56 -6.18 -2.54
C LYS A 125 4.70 -5.57 -3.92
N VAL A 126 5.45 -6.23 -4.80
CA VAL A 126 5.59 -5.83 -6.21
C VAL A 126 4.58 -6.61 -7.04
N VAL A 127 3.78 -5.88 -7.80
CA VAL A 127 2.75 -6.41 -8.70
C VAL A 127 3.08 -6.04 -10.16
N ARG A 128 2.47 -6.73 -11.12
CA ARG A 128 2.60 -6.37 -12.55
C ARG A 128 1.99 -4.99 -12.80
N GLN A 129 2.35 -4.40 -13.97
CA GLN A 129 1.82 -3.13 -14.43
C GLN A 129 0.34 -3.30 -14.75
N GLY A 130 -0.57 -3.52 -14.30
CA GLY A 130 -1.99 -3.82 -14.49
C GLY A 130 -2.65 -4.33 -13.23
N ASP A 131 -1.90 -5.03 -12.35
CA ASP A 131 -2.44 -5.61 -11.12
C ASP A 131 -2.54 -4.59 -9.96
N SER A 132 -1.91 -3.40 -10.08
CA SER A 132 -1.88 -2.42 -8.99
C SER A 132 -3.10 -1.52 -8.91
N ASP A 133 -3.89 -1.47 -9.99
CA ASP A 133 -5.10 -0.66 -10.08
C ASP A 133 -6.36 -1.51 -9.83
N LYS A 134 -6.20 -2.80 -9.51
CA LYS A 134 -7.29 -3.59 -8.97
C LYS A 134 -7.63 -3.09 -7.56
N LYS A 135 -8.39 -2.01 -7.49
CA LYS A 135 -9.36 -1.81 -6.43
C LYS A 135 -10.14 -3.12 -6.31
N ALA A 136 -10.50 -3.56 -5.12
CA ALA A 136 -11.26 -4.81 -4.96
C ALA A 136 -12.42 -4.85 -5.97
N ASP A 137 -12.64 -6.02 -6.55
CA ASP A 137 -13.81 -6.26 -7.38
C ASP A 137 -15.07 -5.95 -6.55
N ILE A 138 -16.11 -5.46 -7.20
CA ILE A 138 -17.29 -4.90 -6.55
C ILE A 138 -18.35 -5.99 -6.49
N PRO A 139 -18.86 -6.33 -5.29
CA PRO A 139 -19.95 -7.30 -5.17
C PRO A 139 -21.20 -6.83 -5.90
N VAL A 140 -21.83 -7.76 -6.60
CA VAL A 140 -23.10 -7.58 -7.33
C VAL A 140 -24.00 -8.78 -7.06
N THR A 141 -25.27 -8.53 -6.88
CA THR A 141 -26.29 -9.58 -6.82
C THR A 141 -27.08 -9.59 -8.11
N ILE A 142 -27.19 -10.78 -8.73
CA ILE A 142 -27.99 -11.02 -9.92
C ILE A 142 -29.21 -11.85 -9.51
N THR A 143 -30.41 -11.38 -9.83
CA THR A 143 -31.65 -12.10 -9.53
C THR A 143 -32.30 -12.58 -10.82
N VAL A 144 -32.57 -13.88 -10.89
CA VAL A 144 -33.23 -14.57 -12.01
C VAL A 144 -34.32 -15.46 -11.43
N ASN A 145 -35.55 -15.34 -11.87
CA ASN A 145 -36.70 -16.17 -11.39
C ASN A 145 -36.78 -16.23 -9.85
N GLY A 146 -36.52 -15.11 -9.16
CA GLY A 146 -36.50 -15.04 -7.69
C GLY A 146 -35.24 -15.60 -7.02
N GLN A 147 -34.38 -16.31 -7.74
CA GLN A 147 -33.11 -16.84 -7.23
C GLN A 147 -32.02 -15.77 -7.30
N LYS A 148 -31.21 -15.67 -6.24
CA LYS A 148 -30.12 -14.70 -6.12
C LYS A 148 -28.76 -15.36 -6.32
N PHE A 149 -27.94 -14.80 -7.21
CA PHE A 149 -26.59 -15.23 -7.51
C PHE A 149 -25.61 -14.13 -7.15
N LYS A 150 -24.56 -14.50 -6.40
CA LYS A 150 -23.44 -13.60 -6.16
C LYS A 150 -22.58 -13.49 -7.41
N ALA A 151 -22.20 -12.29 -7.72
CA ALA A 151 -21.28 -11.96 -8.79
C ALA A 151 -20.29 -10.89 -8.31
N VAL A 152 -19.20 -10.74 -9.03
CA VAL A 152 -18.26 -9.64 -8.85
C VAL A 152 -18.11 -8.89 -10.17
N PHE A 153 -18.14 -7.57 -10.12
CA PHE A 153 -17.77 -6.72 -11.24
C PHE A 153 -16.33 -6.26 -11.05
N TYR A 154 -15.53 -6.45 -12.10
CA TYR A 154 -14.13 -6.05 -12.08
C TYR A 154 -14.00 -4.54 -11.98
N ASN A 155 -13.10 -4.06 -11.13
CA ASN A 155 -12.92 -2.62 -10.98
C ASN A 155 -12.18 -2.02 -12.18
N ASN A 156 -12.91 -1.85 -13.28
CA ASN A 156 -12.47 -1.18 -14.51
C ASN A 156 -13.49 -0.12 -14.93
N LYS A 157 -13.14 0.69 -15.92
CA LYS A 157 -13.98 1.81 -16.37
C LYS A 157 -15.36 1.37 -16.85
N THR A 158 -15.41 0.27 -17.62
CA THR A 158 -16.65 -0.30 -18.18
C THR A 158 -17.58 -0.79 -17.08
N ALA A 159 -17.07 -1.68 -16.21
CA ALA A 159 -17.87 -2.22 -15.11
C ALA A 159 -18.34 -1.14 -14.14
N ASN A 160 -17.52 -0.12 -13.85
CA ASN A 160 -17.93 1.01 -13.01
C ASN A 160 -19.07 1.82 -13.64
N ALA A 161 -19.02 2.07 -14.95
CA ALA A 161 -20.08 2.79 -15.65
C ALA A 161 -21.40 1.99 -15.67
N ILE A 162 -21.34 0.65 -15.81
CA ILE A 162 -22.51 -0.21 -15.71
C ILE A 162 -23.06 -0.23 -14.27
N LEU A 163 -22.18 -0.27 -13.25
CA LEU A 163 -22.57 -0.21 -11.84
C LEU A 163 -23.31 1.08 -11.47
N GLU A 164 -23.02 2.19 -12.12
CA GLU A 164 -23.73 3.48 -11.90
C GLU A 164 -25.21 3.40 -12.33
N LYS A 165 -25.56 2.48 -13.22
CA LYS A 165 -26.94 2.26 -13.67
C LYS A 165 -27.76 1.35 -12.73
N MET A 166 -27.11 0.69 -11.76
CA MET A 166 -27.79 -0.23 -10.84
C MET A 166 -28.56 0.52 -9.72
N PRO A 167 -29.73 0.04 -9.30
CA PRO A 167 -30.38 -1.21 -9.70
C PRO A 167 -30.98 -1.14 -11.11
N MET A 168 -30.88 -2.23 -11.87
CA MET A 168 -31.44 -2.31 -13.21
C MET A 168 -32.10 -3.66 -13.46
N THR A 169 -33.24 -3.64 -14.15
CA THR A 169 -34.00 -4.85 -14.51
C THR A 169 -34.39 -4.76 -15.99
N PHE A 170 -34.06 -5.78 -16.74
CA PHE A 170 -34.35 -5.86 -18.17
C PHE A 170 -34.50 -7.33 -18.63
N THR A 171 -34.99 -7.50 -19.85
CA THR A 171 -35.02 -8.82 -20.50
C THR A 171 -33.72 -9.04 -21.26
N MET A 172 -33.05 -10.15 -20.98
CA MET A 172 -31.95 -10.65 -21.79
C MET A 172 -32.48 -11.70 -22.78
N LYS A 173 -32.05 -11.58 -24.03
CA LYS A 173 -32.41 -12.51 -25.11
C LYS A 173 -31.44 -13.68 -25.12
N GLU A 174 -31.93 -14.82 -25.57
CA GLU A 174 -31.13 -16.02 -25.79
C GLU A 174 -30.32 -15.91 -27.07
N LEU A 175 -29.08 -16.39 -27.06
CA LEU A 175 -28.26 -16.55 -28.26
C LEU A 175 -27.40 -17.80 -28.19
N ASN A 176 -27.42 -18.58 -29.28
CA ASN A 176 -26.58 -19.75 -29.54
C ASN A 176 -26.61 -20.87 -28.47
N GLY A 177 -27.55 -20.86 -27.55
CA GLY A 177 -27.63 -21.85 -26.46
C GLY A 177 -26.45 -21.76 -25.46
N ASN A 178 -25.77 -20.62 -25.35
CA ASN A 178 -24.60 -20.43 -24.51
C ASN A 178 -24.55 -19.09 -23.78
N GLU A 179 -25.36 -18.10 -24.19
CA GLU A 179 -25.31 -16.75 -23.64
C GLU A 179 -26.68 -16.07 -23.61
N LYS A 180 -26.80 -15.09 -22.70
CA LYS A 180 -27.90 -14.14 -22.64
C LYS A 180 -27.35 -12.76 -22.86
N TYR A 181 -28.01 -11.95 -23.70
CA TYR A 181 -27.56 -10.61 -24.04
C TYR A 181 -28.66 -9.55 -23.94
N HIS A 182 -28.24 -8.31 -23.72
CA HIS A 182 -29.11 -7.14 -23.71
C HIS A 182 -28.37 -5.92 -24.27
N TYR A 183 -28.97 -5.20 -25.20
CA TYR A 183 -28.48 -3.93 -25.69
C TYR A 183 -29.04 -2.79 -24.86
N PHE A 184 -28.18 -1.89 -24.43
CA PHE A 184 -28.55 -0.63 -23.77
C PHE A 184 -28.70 0.48 -24.80
N ASP A 185 -29.53 1.49 -24.50
CA ASP A 185 -29.65 2.73 -25.28
C ASP A 185 -28.49 3.72 -24.99
N THR A 186 -27.42 3.26 -24.37
CA THR A 186 -26.27 4.10 -23.98
C THR A 186 -24.99 3.29 -24.17
N GLU A 187 -23.93 3.98 -24.54
CA GLU A 187 -22.61 3.40 -24.71
C GLU A 187 -21.80 3.43 -23.41
N PHE A 188 -20.96 2.45 -23.22
CA PHE A 188 -20.02 2.32 -22.11
C PHE A 188 -18.58 2.37 -22.59
N PRO A 189 -17.63 2.82 -21.76
CA PRO A 189 -16.21 2.75 -22.08
C PRO A 189 -15.79 1.31 -22.39
N THR A 190 -14.99 1.09 -23.41
CA THR A 190 -14.52 -0.22 -23.87
C THR A 190 -13.03 -0.44 -23.64
N ASN A 191 -12.61 -1.70 -23.54
CA ASN A 191 -11.23 -2.18 -23.56
C ASN A 191 -11.21 -3.59 -24.13
N GLU A 192 -11.65 -3.69 -25.36
CA GLU A 192 -11.88 -4.95 -26.06
C GLU A 192 -10.61 -5.78 -26.22
N LYS A 193 -10.75 -7.09 -26.02
CA LYS A 193 -9.71 -8.09 -26.21
C LYS A 193 -10.34 -9.39 -26.63
N SER A 194 -9.65 -10.17 -27.46
CA SER A 194 -10.07 -11.53 -27.71
C SER A 194 -9.77 -12.39 -26.48
N PRO A 195 -10.77 -13.00 -25.82
CA PRO A 195 -10.55 -13.91 -24.72
C PRO A 195 -10.04 -15.28 -25.18
N GLY A 196 -10.21 -15.62 -26.46
CA GLY A 196 -9.93 -16.94 -27.02
C GLY A 196 -10.88 -18.03 -26.49
N LYS A 197 -11.09 -18.08 -25.18
CA LYS A 197 -12.02 -18.97 -24.48
C LYS A 197 -12.88 -18.19 -23.49
N ILE A 198 -14.18 -18.41 -23.57
CA ILE A 198 -15.17 -17.90 -22.61
C ILE A 198 -15.52 -19.01 -21.62
N SER A 199 -15.67 -18.66 -20.36
CA SER A 199 -16.08 -19.58 -19.30
C SER A 199 -17.51 -19.30 -18.87
N SER A 200 -18.24 -20.34 -18.50
CA SER A 200 -19.53 -20.19 -17.85
C SER A 200 -19.42 -19.26 -16.62
N GLY A 201 -20.35 -18.32 -16.49
CA GLY A 201 -20.36 -17.29 -15.46
C GLY A 201 -19.65 -16.00 -15.86
N ASP A 202 -18.93 -15.93 -16.97
CA ASP A 202 -18.32 -14.68 -17.43
C ASP A 202 -19.40 -13.65 -17.79
N ILE A 203 -19.16 -12.39 -17.43
CA ILE A 203 -19.98 -11.22 -17.78
C ILE A 203 -19.09 -10.29 -18.59
N MET A 204 -19.51 -9.98 -19.82
CA MET A 204 -18.72 -9.20 -20.75
C MET A 204 -19.58 -8.17 -21.48
N LEU A 205 -18.93 -7.14 -22.02
CA LEU A 205 -19.54 -6.19 -22.95
C LEU A 205 -19.03 -6.51 -24.36
N TYR A 206 -19.93 -6.72 -25.30
CA TYR A 206 -19.66 -6.81 -26.73
C TYR A 206 -19.97 -5.45 -27.37
N GLY A 207 -19.03 -4.92 -28.15
CA GLY A 207 -19.12 -3.53 -28.60
C GLY A 207 -19.19 -2.58 -27.41
N SER A 208 -19.93 -1.47 -27.56
CA SER A 208 -20.03 -0.41 -26.53
C SER A 208 -21.33 -0.48 -25.71
N ASP A 209 -22.31 -1.32 -26.05
CA ASP A 209 -23.67 -1.26 -25.49
C ASP A 209 -24.31 -2.64 -25.18
N CYS A 210 -23.70 -3.76 -25.62
CA CYS A 210 -24.27 -5.09 -25.46
C CYS A 210 -23.68 -5.83 -24.24
N LEU A 211 -24.45 -5.92 -23.15
CA LEU A 211 -24.07 -6.73 -21.98
C LEU A 211 -24.40 -8.19 -22.22
N VAL A 212 -23.43 -9.07 -22.03
CA VAL A 212 -23.55 -10.51 -22.24
C VAL A 212 -23.22 -11.25 -20.94
N THR A 213 -24.05 -12.24 -20.58
CA THR A 213 -23.80 -13.20 -19.51
C THR A 213 -23.71 -14.60 -20.11
N PHE A 214 -22.56 -15.23 -19.94
CA PHE A 214 -22.31 -16.56 -20.50
C PHE A 214 -22.66 -17.64 -19.50
N TYR A 215 -23.54 -18.59 -19.90
CA TYR A 215 -23.93 -19.71 -19.05
C TYR A 215 -23.37 -21.05 -19.54
N LYS A 216 -22.67 -21.08 -20.68
CA LYS A 216 -21.84 -22.20 -21.14
C LYS A 216 -20.47 -21.72 -21.64
N SER A 217 -19.46 -22.55 -21.41
CA SER A 217 -18.11 -22.30 -21.91
C SER A 217 -17.96 -22.64 -23.37
N HIS A 218 -17.27 -21.81 -24.16
CA HIS A 218 -16.97 -22.07 -25.57
C HIS A 218 -15.74 -21.26 -26.02
N SER A 219 -15.18 -21.56 -27.18
CA SER A 219 -14.14 -20.78 -27.83
C SER A 219 -14.77 -19.69 -28.69
N THR A 220 -14.10 -18.54 -28.78
CA THR A 220 -14.55 -17.40 -29.59
C THR A 220 -13.38 -16.67 -30.23
N SER A 221 -13.62 -16.11 -31.42
CA SER A 221 -12.72 -15.14 -32.07
C SER A 221 -13.18 -13.69 -31.86
N TYR A 222 -14.36 -13.47 -31.32
CA TYR A 222 -14.88 -12.14 -31.05
C TYR A 222 -14.09 -11.43 -29.94
N GLN A 223 -14.18 -10.10 -29.95
CA GLN A 223 -13.57 -9.26 -28.94
C GLN A 223 -14.63 -8.78 -27.94
N TYR A 224 -14.27 -8.73 -26.68
CA TYR A 224 -15.14 -8.31 -25.59
C TYR A 224 -14.36 -7.46 -24.59
N THR A 225 -15.07 -6.62 -23.88
CA THR A 225 -14.57 -5.98 -22.66
C THR A 225 -15.03 -6.78 -21.43
N SER A 226 -14.10 -7.26 -20.61
CA SER A 226 -14.45 -8.00 -19.39
C SER A 226 -15.13 -7.09 -18.38
N VAL A 227 -16.29 -7.49 -17.87
CA VAL A 227 -17.11 -6.75 -16.90
C VAL A 227 -17.08 -7.40 -15.53
N GLY A 228 -17.27 -8.72 -15.44
CA GLY A 228 -17.37 -9.41 -14.17
C GLY A 228 -17.47 -10.92 -14.29
N LYS A 229 -17.83 -11.55 -13.16
CA LYS A 229 -18.02 -13.00 -13.10
C LYS A 229 -19.08 -13.39 -12.07
N ILE A 230 -19.90 -14.36 -12.39
CA ILE A 230 -20.87 -15.01 -11.50
C ILE A 230 -20.14 -16.13 -10.73
N GLU A 231 -20.30 -16.16 -9.40
CA GLU A 231 -19.61 -17.13 -8.55
C GLU A 231 -20.16 -18.56 -8.74
N ASP A 232 -21.49 -18.72 -8.69
CA ASP A 232 -22.15 -19.99 -8.98
C ASP A 232 -22.63 -20.04 -10.43
N ALA A 233 -21.71 -20.30 -11.34
CA ALA A 233 -22.00 -20.40 -12.78
C ALA A 233 -22.93 -21.58 -13.12
N SER A 234 -22.84 -22.67 -12.37
CA SER A 234 -23.66 -23.87 -12.59
C SER A 234 -25.13 -23.65 -12.19
N GLY A 235 -25.35 -23.08 -11.01
CA GLY A 235 -26.68 -22.68 -10.56
C GLY A 235 -27.31 -21.63 -11.48
N PHE A 236 -26.54 -20.64 -11.91
CA PHE A 236 -26.99 -19.63 -12.84
C PHE A 236 -27.40 -20.22 -14.19
N ALA A 237 -26.61 -21.11 -14.75
CA ALA A 237 -26.93 -21.80 -16.01
C ALA A 237 -28.27 -22.55 -15.96
N LYS A 238 -28.57 -23.21 -14.83
CA LYS A 238 -29.86 -23.88 -14.61
C LYS A 238 -31.02 -22.87 -14.51
N ALA A 239 -30.80 -21.78 -13.80
CA ALA A 239 -31.81 -20.74 -13.53
C ALA A 239 -32.22 -19.94 -14.79
N VAL A 240 -31.26 -19.65 -15.70
CA VAL A 240 -31.55 -18.87 -16.91
C VAL A 240 -32.29 -19.71 -17.97
N GLY A 241 -32.15 -21.04 -17.96
CA GLY A 241 -32.84 -21.93 -18.87
C GLY A 241 -32.68 -21.55 -20.35
N ASN A 242 -33.58 -22.06 -21.16
CA ASN A 242 -33.67 -21.77 -22.58
C ASN A 242 -34.65 -20.61 -22.80
N GLY A 243 -34.35 -19.73 -23.76
CA GLY A 243 -35.21 -18.57 -24.11
C GLY A 243 -34.84 -17.27 -23.37
N ASN A 244 -35.68 -16.27 -23.58
CA ASN A 244 -35.47 -14.95 -22.99
C ASN A 244 -35.76 -14.96 -21.49
N ILE A 245 -35.05 -14.13 -20.72
CA ILE A 245 -35.18 -14.13 -19.26
C ILE A 245 -35.15 -12.69 -18.71
N LYS A 246 -36.05 -12.41 -17.77
CA LYS A 246 -35.99 -11.16 -16.99
C LYS A 246 -34.95 -11.29 -15.89
N ILE A 247 -34.02 -10.37 -15.86
CA ILE A 247 -32.89 -10.39 -14.93
C ILE A 247 -32.74 -9.05 -14.22
N THR A 248 -32.38 -9.08 -12.95
CA THR A 248 -32.13 -7.88 -12.14
C THR A 248 -30.69 -7.89 -11.64
N PHE A 249 -30.00 -6.76 -11.79
CA PHE A 249 -28.66 -6.50 -11.23
C PHE A 249 -28.78 -5.46 -10.13
N THR A 250 -28.18 -5.75 -8.96
CA THR A 250 -28.10 -4.81 -7.82
C THR A 250 -26.69 -4.77 -7.27
N LYS A 251 -26.29 -3.63 -6.69
CA LYS A 251 -25.06 -3.55 -5.90
C LYS A 251 -25.19 -4.45 -4.67
N GLY A 252 -24.14 -5.25 -4.37
CA GLY A 252 -24.07 -6.13 -3.22
C GLY A 252 -23.65 -5.42 -1.93
#